data_7b7411ee0dd9baa775d6ac93bd2107f1
#
_entry.id   7b7411ee0dd9baa775d6ac93bd2107f1
#
_cell.length_a   1.000
_cell.length_b   1.000
_cell.length_c   1.000
_cell.angle_alpha   90.00
_cell.angle_beta   90.00
_cell.angle_gamma   90.00
#
_symmetry.space_group_name_H-M   'P 1'
#
loop_
_entity.id
_entity.type
_entity.pdbx_description
1 polymer ?
#
loop_
_entity_poly.entity_id
_entity_poly.type
_entity_poly.pdbx_seq_one_letter_code
_entity_poly.pdbx_strand_id
1 'polypeptide(L)'
;MAGFVIELVAPGTEFGGALKLVDLGQCELVQSRIFGTARIAWARWQATRQLTIFETPDRLLFVEGQLDRWPAYGEKLTQWLDGRAGSFRGFQVALGPPGQPPRICAFVDPLATRPIYLLSTAKRICLADKLATVVANTPGLDCAWHGLLECAALGSMYSSGTTVSDVEELAPGEVLETEGVAIVRRRRTPYQFDSLAMPDPHAPARLEEALRTAICETWTEADGRLLLTGGLDSRLILGLSEGKRKAMTVDWWPRETAITRQVAAACGADLEVIRFSPDDYHEMMLNGFLVTGAMHQSRYVNQFGIARRWRQAGIPAITHGYFHNSAYRGWLSERWQRYSDLYTPLAAYMGSKAHHFDIFDQYFSTRPKVLSLLSGEGHRHLKSQLARLADSIVPVIVDGFDLTFEKLILQNIVRQVYFSVFLGWIEEIDVESPIFHPAIWRWYGSTHPADRYNDNAVNLLYQTVGRGLADIPDFNTGQPVPPVAKDPAQLWRNQFWFPIARLLVRTARRIQPQSAQNRPEPPSPMGPSQDWDGAFRQKVVIEALCAGIEEVKGSPLFDTHALESTVVAYLNGDDSVRDALWAVAISGQWHRFVQSAGTDHPAVRTVAGSDWVDRGELEPGSLLRIRQH
;
A
#
# COMPACT_ATOMS: atom_id res chain seq x y z
N MET A 1 -11.96 3.08 -10.07
CA MET A 1 -10.76 2.82 -10.83
C MET A 1 -10.94 1.64 -11.76
N ALA A 2 -10.02 1.55 -12.72
CA ALA A 2 -9.97 0.42 -13.63
C ALA A 2 -9.57 -0.87 -12.91
N GLY A 3 -10.20 -1.95 -13.26
CA GLY A 3 -9.73 -3.30 -13.01
C GLY A 3 -9.42 -3.95 -14.35
N PHE A 4 -8.49 -4.88 -14.39
CA PHE A 4 -8.22 -5.62 -15.61
C PHE A 4 -7.89 -7.09 -15.36
N VAL A 5 -8.11 -7.89 -16.39
CA VAL A 5 -7.63 -9.27 -16.47
C VAL A 5 -7.15 -9.56 -17.89
N ILE A 6 -6.05 -10.26 -17.99
CA ILE A 6 -5.48 -10.76 -19.23
C ILE A 6 -5.32 -12.28 -19.09
N GLU A 7 -5.80 -13.01 -20.07
CA GLU A 7 -5.57 -14.43 -20.19
C GLU A 7 -4.86 -14.71 -21.52
N LEU A 8 -3.77 -15.45 -21.45
CA LEU A 8 -3.04 -15.96 -22.60
C LEU A 8 -2.99 -17.48 -22.50
N VAL A 9 -3.35 -18.16 -23.58
CA VAL A 9 -3.32 -19.62 -23.66
C VAL A 9 -2.30 -20.10 -24.68
N ALA A 10 -1.75 -21.29 -24.46
CA ALA A 10 -0.86 -21.91 -25.44
C ALA A 10 -1.63 -22.21 -26.74
N PRO A 11 -0.96 -22.20 -27.91
CA PRO A 11 -1.59 -22.58 -29.17
C PRO A 11 -2.28 -23.96 -29.08
N GLY A 12 -3.51 -24.03 -29.57
CA GLY A 12 -4.33 -25.24 -29.50
C GLY A 12 -5.04 -25.48 -28.16
N THR A 13 -4.87 -24.57 -27.19
CA THR A 13 -5.64 -24.60 -25.92
C THR A 13 -6.84 -23.66 -26.05
N GLU A 14 -8.00 -24.12 -25.63
CA GLU A 14 -9.20 -23.29 -25.57
C GLU A 14 -9.20 -22.38 -24.32
N PHE A 15 -9.83 -21.23 -24.45
CA PHE A 15 -10.08 -20.36 -23.31
C PHE A 15 -11.09 -21.03 -22.34
N GLY A 16 -10.81 -20.96 -21.05
CA GLY A 16 -11.77 -21.38 -20.02
C GLY A 16 -12.90 -20.35 -19.87
N GLY A 17 -14.17 -20.74 -19.95
CA GLY A 17 -15.35 -19.92 -19.65
C GLY A 17 -15.27 -18.41 -19.98
N ALA A 18 -16.20 -17.61 -19.51
CA ALA A 18 -16.16 -16.15 -19.64
C ALA A 18 -15.14 -15.52 -18.65
N LEU A 19 -14.46 -14.43 -19.05
CA LEU A 19 -13.62 -13.68 -18.13
C LEU A 19 -14.47 -13.02 -17.04
N LYS A 20 -13.89 -12.90 -15.86
CA LYS A 20 -14.50 -12.26 -14.70
C LYS A 20 -13.61 -11.14 -14.17
N LEU A 21 -14.23 -10.06 -13.73
CA LEU A 21 -13.59 -8.93 -13.05
C LEU A 21 -14.14 -8.82 -11.63
N VAL A 22 -13.27 -8.57 -10.67
CA VAL A 22 -13.69 -8.17 -9.32
C VAL A 22 -13.76 -6.64 -9.30
N ASP A 23 -15.00 -6.13 -9.21
CA ASP A 23 -15.31 -4.71 -9.31
C ASP A 23 -16.09 -4.27 -8.08
N LEU A 24 -15.42 -3.64 -7.14
CA LEU A 24 -16.00 -3.10 -5.92
C LEU A 24 -16.48 -1.64 -6.10
N GLY A 25 -15.85 -0.92 -7.02
CA GLY A 25 -16.15 0.47 -7.32
C GLY A 25 -17.37 0.67 -8.20
N GLN A 26 -18.01 -0.42 -8.67
CA GLN A 26 -19.14 -0.37 -9.62
C GLN A 26 -18.80 0.44 -10.86
N CYS A 27 -17.70 0.07 -11.52
CA CYS A 27 -17.26 0.72 -12.76
C CYS A 27 -18.36 0.75 -13.82
N GLU A 28 -18.48 1.87 -14.51
CA GLU A 28 -19.56 2.14 -15.46
C GLU A 28 -19.32 1.50 -16.82
N LEU A 29 -18.04 1.36 -17.20
CA LEU A 29 -17.64 0.83 -18.49
C LEU A 29 -16.82 -0.45 -18.31
N VAL A 30 -17.30 -1.52 -18.93
CA VAL A 30 -16.56 -2.79 -19.08
C VAL A 30 -16.30 -2.98 -20.56
N GLN A 31 -15.06 -3.28 -20.90
CA GLN A 31 -14.62 -3.54 -22.26
C GLN A 31 -13.78 -4.80 -22.34
N SER A 32 -13.80 -5.44 -23.49
CA SER A 32 -12.99 -6.64 -23.73
C SER A 32 -12.46 -6.71 -25.15
N ARG A 33 -11.37 -7.45 -25.35
CA ARG A 33 -10.71 -7.64 -26.66
C ARG A 33 -10.08 -9.01 -26.75
N ILE A 34 -9.98 -9.52 -27.97
CA ILE A 34 -9.24 -10.75 -28.29
C ILE A 34 -8.10 -10.39 -29.26
N PHE A 35 -6.94 -10.91 -28.94
CA PHE A 35 -5.72 -10.81 -29.76
C PHE A 35 -5.15 -12.23 -29.95
N GLY A 36 -5.60 -12.94 -30.98
CA GLY A 36 -5.19 -14.33 -31.22
C GLY A 36 -5.48 -15.25 -30.01
N THR A 37 -4.41 -15.74 -29.35
CA THR A 37 -4.52 -16.59 -28.14
C THR A 37 -4.56 -15.80 -26.83
N ALA A 38 -4.66 -14.47 -26.88
CA ALA A 38 -4.85 -13.62 -25.71
C ALA A 38 -6.24 -13.00 -25.71
N ARG A 39 -6.86 -12.94 -24.54
CA ARG A 39 -8.08 -12.18 -24.30
C ARG A 39 -7.91 -11.27 -23.09
N ILE A 40 -8.55 -10.10 -23.14
CA ILE A 40 -8.37 -9.06 -22.16
C ILE A 40 -9.73 -8.49 -21.82
N ALA A 41 -9.98 -8.23 -20.55
CA ALA A 41 -11.11 -7.42 -20.11
C ALA A 41 -10.64 -6.36 -19.12
N TRP A 42 -11.27 -5.19 -19.16
CA TRP A 42 -11.02 -4.12 -18.21
C TRP A 42 -12.29 -3.34 -17.90
N ALA A 43 -12.32 -2.76 -16.72
CA ALA A 43 -13.40 -1.90 -16.27
C ALA A 43 -12.86 -0.54 -15.82
N ARG A 44 -13.62 0.53 -16.02
CA ARG A 44 -13.23 1.88 -15.62
C ARG A 44 -14.42 2.75 -15.27
N TRP A 45 -14.16 3.84 -14.54
CA TRP A 45 -15.09 4.96 -14.42
C TRP A 45 -14.91 5.94 -15.56
N GLN A 46 -15.99 6.63 -15.93
CA GLN A 46 -15.93 7.67 -16.95
C GLN A 46 -15.03 8.85 -16.52
N ALA A 47 -15.03 9.17 -15.23
CA ALA A 47 -14.37 10.36 -14.70
C ALA A 47 -12.86 10.19 -14.39
N THR A 48 -12.28 8.98 -14.50
CA THR A 48 -10.84 8.81 -14.18
C THR A 48 -9.95 9.53 -15.18
N ARG A 49 -8.98 10.28 -14.64
CA ARG A 49 -7.92 10.95 -15.40
C ARG A 49 -6.61 10.17 -15.39
N GLN A 50 -6.51 9.17 -14.51
CA GLN A 50 -5.32 8.35 -14.30
C GLN A 50 -5.31 7.09 -15.17
N LEU A 51 -5.92 7.14 -16.35
CA LEU A 51 -5.95 6.03 -17.28
C LEU A 51 -5.69 6.51 -18.70
N THR A 52 -4.76 5.86 -19.38
CA THR A 52 -4.53 6.04 -20.81
C THR A 52 -4.60 4.68 -21.51
N ILE A 53 -5.38 4.65 -22.58
CA ILE A 53 -5.50 3.48 -23.43
C ILE A 53 -5.16 3.91 -24.88
N PHE A 54 -4.17 3.25 -25.47
CA PHE A 54 -3.89 3.36 -26.90
C PHE A 54 -4.24 2.04 -27.57
N GLU A 55 -5.06 2.10 -28.58
CA GLU A 55 -5.53 0.92 -29.28
C GLU A 55 -5.37 1.07 -30.78
N THR A 56 -4.82 0.03 -31.41
CA THR A 56 -4.74 -0.15 -32.85
C THR A 56 -5.22 -1.57 -33.17
N PRO A 57 -5.46 -1.96 -34.43
CA PRO A 57 -5.87 -3.33 -34.77
C PRO A 57 -4.92 -4.41 -34.28
N ASP A 58 -3.63 -4.11 -34.17
CA ASP A 58 -2.56 -5.04 -33.80
C ASP A 58 -2.01 -4.83 -32.39
N ARG A 59 -2.45 -3.81 -31.65
CA ARG A 59 -1.84 -3.43 -30.38
C ARG A 59 -2.83 -2.76 -29.43
N LEU A 60 -2.76 -3.12 -28.16
CA LEU A 60 -3.39 -2.44 -27.04
C LEU A 60 -2.33 -2.07 -25.99
N LEU A 61 -2.22 -0.80 -25.64
CA LEU A 61 -1.46 -0.33 -24.48
C LEU A 61 -2.42 0.25 -23.45
N PHE A 62 -2.34 -0.25 -22.24
CA PHE A 62 -3.10 0.20 -21.08
C PHE A 62 -2.13 0.66 -20.00
N VAL A 63 -2.26 1.88 -19.54
CA VAL A 63 -1.46 2.44 -18.45
C VAL A 63 -2.36 3.20 -17.51
N GLU A 64 -2.27 2.89 -16.22
CA GLU A 64 -3.01 3.61 -15.19
C GLU A 64 -2.11 4.07 -14.04
N GLY A 65 -2.45 5.21 -13.46
CA GLY A 65 -1.79 5.76 -12.28
C GLY A 65 -1.34 7.19 -12.43
N GLN A 66 -0.58 7.65 -11.44
CA GLN A 66 0.09 8.93 -11.45
C GLN A 66 1.46 8.78 -12.11
N LEU A 67 1.69 9.54 -13.18
CA LEU A 67 2.90 9.49 -13.99
C LEU A 67 3.48 10.89 -14.19
N ASP A 68 4.81 10.97 -14.24
CA ASP A 68 5.53 12.18 -14.62
C ASP A 68 5.34 12.51 -16.12
N ARG A 69 5.19 11.50 -16.96
CA ARG A 69 4.92 11.64 -18.39
C ARG A 69 4.20 10.41 -18.94
N TRP A 70 3.13 10.62 -19.64
CA TRP A 70 2.43 9.57 -20.37
C TRP A 70 3.21 9.11 -21.61
N PRO A 71 3.07 7.84 -22.01
CA PRO A 71 3.70 7.37 -23.24
C PRO A 71 3.17 8.13 -24.45
N ALA A 72 4.05 8.49 -25.36
CA ALA A 72 3.65 9.07 -26.63
C ALA A 72 3.24 7.97 -27.63
N TYR A 73 2.33 8.31 -28.54
CA TYR A 73 1.97 7.39 -29.62
C TYR A 73 3.20 7.01 -30.45
N GLY A 74 3.41 5.71 -30.68
CA GLY A 74 4.56 5.19 -31.41
C GLY A 74 5.85 5.07 -30.63
N GLU A 75 5.90 5.59 -29.41
CA GLU A 75 7.07 5.43 -28.53
C GLU A 75 7.25 3.95 -28.15
N LYS A 76 8.51 3.48 -28.19
CA LYS A 76 8.82 2.13 -27.72
C LYS A 76 8.60 2.04 -26.22
N LEU A 77 7.76 1.09 -25.80
CA LEU A 77 7.39 0.93 -24.38
C LEU A 77 8.61 0.79 -23.47
N THR A 78 9.62 0.03 -23.89
CA THR A 78 10.85 -0.16 -23.13
C THR A 78 11.61 1.14 -22.90
N GLN A 79 11.70 1.97 -23.95
CA GLN A 79 12.35 3.28 -23.88
C GLN A 79 11.57 4.26 -23.03
N TRP A 80 10.23 4.21 -23.11
CA TRP A 80 9.38 5.03 -22.27
C TRP A 80 9.48 4.64 -20.80
N LEU A 81 9.53 3.35 -20.50
CA LEU A 81 9.65 2.84 -19.13
C LEU A 81 10.98 3.22 -18.46
N ASP A 82 12.05 3.38 -19.24
CA ASP A 82 13.36 3.73 -18.69
C ASP A 82 13.32 5.11 -18.00
N GLY A 83 13.73 5.15 -16.74
CA GLY A 83 13.75 6.36 -15.93
C GLY A 83 12.37 6.89 -15.48
N ARG A 84 11.27 6.17 -15.72
CA ARG A 84 9.94 6.59 -15.24
C ARG A 84 9.79 6.36 -13.75
N ALA A 85 9.33 7.41 -13.09
CA ALA A 85 8.89 7.39 -11.69
C ALA A 85 7.38 7.66 -11.64
N GLY A 86 6.78 7.35 -10.50
CA GLY A 86 5.34 7.54 -10.32
C GLY A 86 4.74 6.41 -9.48
N SER A 87 3.41 6.38 -9.46
CA SER A 87 2.59 5.32 -8.89
C SER A 87 1.74 4.75 -10.02
N PHE A 88 2.24 3.75 -10.74
CA PHE A 88 1.58 3.26 -11.94
C PHE A 88 1.77 1.76 -12.17
N ARG A 89 0.87 1.22 -12.98
CA ARG A 89 1.00 -0.11 -13.58
C ARG A 89 0.45 -0.08 -15.00
N GLY A 90 0.75 -1.09 -15.77
CA GLY A 90 0.17 -1.21 -17.09
C GLY A 90 0.58 -2.48 -17.81
N PHE A 91 0.01 -2.61 -19.00
CA PHE A 91 0.37 -3.68 -19.90
C PHE A 91 0.26 -3.24 -21.36
N GLN A 92 0.98 -3.93 -22.19
CA GLN A 92 0.82 -3.89 -23.64
C GLN A 92 0.56 -5.29 -24.16
N VAL A 93 -0.41 -5.41 -25.05
CA VAL A 93 -0.59 -6.62 -25.86
C VAL A 93 -0.37 -6.24 -27.31
N ALA A 94 0.44 -7.01 -28.03
CA ALA A 94 0.69 -6.81 -29.45
C ALA A 94 0.56 -8.14 -30.20
N LEU A 95 -0.08 -8.11 -31.36
CA LEU A 95 -0.08 -9.26 -32.27
C LEU A 95 1.33 -9.51 -32.77
N GLY A 96 1.73 -10.75 -32.77
CA GLY A 96 2.95 -11.21 -33.45
C GLY A 96 2.75 -11.27 -34.97
N PRO A 97 3.82 -11.53 -35.72
CA PRO A 97 3.71 -11.92 -37.11
C PRO A 97 2.70 -13.07 -37.30
N PRO A 98 2.11 -13.23 -38.50
CA PRO A 98 1.18 -14.32 -38.76
C PRO A 98 1.74 -15.69 -38.32
N GLY A 99 0.94 -16.43 -37.55
CA GLY A 99 1.32 -17.72 -36.98
C GLY A 99 2.09 -17.67 -35.65
N GLN A 100 2.45 -16.47 -35.15
CA GLN A 100 3.05 -16.32 -33.84
C GLN A 100 1.99 -15.92 -32.78
N PRO A 101 2.15 -16.36 -31.51
CA PRO A 101 1.29 -15.92 -30.44
C PRO A 101 1.46 -14.41 -30.16
N PRO A 102 0.44 -13.74 -29.60
CA PRO A 102 0.56 -12.36 -29.17
C PRO A 102 1.63 -12.24 -28.08
N ARG A 103 2.26 -11.06 -28.03
CA ARG A 103 3.22 -10.70 -26.99
C ARG A 103 2.54 -9.82 -25.96
N ILE A 104 2.72 -10.16 -24.69
CA ILE A 104 2.26 -9.34 -23.57
C ILE A 104 3.51 -8.78 -22.88
N CYS A 105 3.47 -7.48 -22.58
CA CYS A 105 4.44 -6.82 -21.71
C CYS A 105 3.65 -6.20 -20.55
N ALA A 106 3.80 -6.73 -19.34
CA ALA A 106 3.20 -6.18 -18.13
C ALA A 106 4.27 -5.52 -17.27
N PHE A 107 3.93 -4.42 -16.58
CA PHE A 107 4.89 -3.66 -15.80
C PHE A 107 4.25 -2.95 -14.61
N VAL A 108 5.05 -2.78 -13.57
CA VAL A 108 4.70 -2.01 -12.36
C VAL A 108 5.72 -0.90 -12.12
N ASP A 109 5.32 0.11 -11.35
CA ASP A 109 6.21 1.19 -10.93
C ASP A 109 7.35 0.68 -10.04
N PRO A 110 8.38 1.52 -9.81
CA PRO A 110 9.57 1.12 -9.05
C PRO A 110 9.34 0.68 -7.62
N LEU A 111 8.20 1.02 -7.03
CA LEU A 111 7.81 0.64 -5.67
C LEU A 111 6.67 -0.40 -5.66
N ALA A 112 6.15 -0.78 -6.83
CA ALA A 112 4.96 -1.61 -7.00
C ALA A 112 3.77 -1.11 -6.16
N THR A 113 3.51 0.19 -6.22
CA THR A 113 2.41 0.82 -5.47
C THR A 113 1.04 0.37 -5.96
N ARG A 114 0.99 -0.10 -7.21
CA ARG A 114 -0.18 -0.67 -7.88
C ARG A 114 0.18 -2.08 -8.34
N PRO A 115 -0.25 -3.12 -7.65
CA PRO A 115 0.17 -4.48 -7.93
C PRO A 115 -0.40 -5.04 -9.23
N ILE A 116 0.33 -5.98 -9.82
CA ILE A 116 -0.16 -6.91 -10.83
C ILE A 116 0.14 -8.32 -10.32
N TYR A 117 -0.87 -9.17 -10.37
CA TYR A 117 -0.78 -10.57 -9.96
C TYR A 117 -0.67 -11.48 -11.18
N LEU A 118 0.15 -12.50 -11.05
CA LEU A 118 0.48 -13.46 -12.12
C LEU A 118 0.22 -14.88 -11.66
N LEU A 119 -0.57 -15.60 -12.42
CA LEU A 119 -0.57 -17.07 -12.44
C LEU A 119 0.03 -17.53 -13.76
N SER A 120 1.05 -18.39 -13.68
CA SER A 120 1.68 -18.97 -14.87
C SER A 120 1.73 -20.48 -14.77
N THR A 121 1.24 -21.15 -15.81
CA THR A 121 1.29 -22.60 -15.97
C THR A 121 1.86 -22.94 -17.35
N ALA A 122 2.15 -24.21 -17.60
CA ALA A 122 2.64 -24.65 -18.92
C ALA A 122 1.66 -24.36 -20.08
N LYS A 123 0.37 -24.12 -19.79
CA LYS A 123 -0.66 -23.93 -20.82
C LYS A 123 -1.33 -22.57 -20.79
N ARG A 124 -1.14 -21.80 -19.71
CA ARG A 124 -1.91 -20.59 -19.47
C ARG A 124 -1.14 -19.57 -18.63
N ILE A 125 -1.30 -18.32 -18.97
CA ILE A 125 -0.94 -17.15 -18.13
C ILE A 125 -2.22 -16.39 -17.81
N CYS A 126 -2.40 -16.02 -16.55
CA CYS A 126 -3.43 -15.08 -16.09
C CYS A 126 -2.75 -13.93 -15.36
N LEU A 127 -2.98 -12.70 -15.84
CA LEU A 127 -2.51 -11.46 -15.22
C LEU A 127 -3.70 -10.62 -14.82
N ALA A 128 -3.70 -10.09 -13.61
CA ALA A 128 -4.76 -9.18 -13.16
C ALA A 128 -4.25 -8.15 -12.15
N ASP A 129 -5.03 -7.11 -11.98
CA ASP A 129 -4.77 -6.03 -11.01
C ASP A 129 -5.12 -6.41 -9.57
N LYS A 130 -5.91 -7.45 -9.39
CA LYS A 130 -6.34 -7.97 -8.07
C LYS A 130 -6.13 -9.47 -7.99
N LEU A 131 -5.67 -9.93 -6.84
CA LEU A 131 -5.54 -11.35 -6.56
C LEU A 131 -6.91 -12.06 -6.67
N ALA A 132 -7.96 -11.41 -6.18
CA ALA A 132 -9.33 -11.92 -6.28
C ALA A 132 -9.79 -12.10 -7.75
N THR A 133 -9.33 -11.26 -8.66
CA THR A 133 -9.63 -11.39 -10.10
C THR A 133 -8.92 -12.61 -10.70
N VAL A 134 -7.67 -12.89 -10.31
CA VAL A 134 -6.97 -14.14 -10.72
C VAL A 134 -7.73 -15.36 -10.24
N VAL A 135 -8.14 -15.38 -8.96
CA VAL A 135 -8.92 -16.46 -8.35
C VAL A 135 -10.24 -16.69 -9.10
N ALA A 136 -10.99 -15.64 -9.37
CA ALA A 136 -12.28 -15.71 -10.06
C ALA A 136 -12.18 -16.31 -11.48
N ASN A 137 -11.01 -16.17 -12.12
CA ASN A 137 -10.74 -16.70 -13.45
C ASN A 137 -10.04 -18.07 -13.44
N THR A 138 -9.64 -18.56 -12.27
CA THR A 138 -8.87 -19.80 -12.16
C THR A 138 -9.43 -20.70 -11.06
N PRO A 139 -10.50 -21.45 -11.35
CA PRO A 139 -11.04 -22.42 -10.39
C PRO A 139 -10.01 -23.48 -9.98
N GLY A 140 -10.08 -23.92 -8.74
CA GLY A 140 -9.20 -24.97 -8.20
C GLY A 140 -7.86 -24.47 -7.66
N LEU A 141 -7.70 -23.17 -7.45
CA LEU A 141 -6.57 -22.63 -6.69
C LEU A 141 -6.75 -22.90 -5.19
N ASP A 142 -5.62 -23.06 -4.50
CA ASP A 142 -5.58 -23.27 -3.06
C ASP A 142 -5.06 -22.04 -2.32
N CYS A 143 -5.55 -21.85 -1.10
CA CYS A 143 -4.99 -20.83 -0.21
C CYS A 143 -3.58 -21.17 0.25
N ALA A 144 -2.72 -20.17 0.23
CA ALA A 144 -1.39 -20.23 0.85
C ALA A 144 -1.52 -19.92 2.35
N TRP A 145 -1.84 -20.92 3.15
CA TRP A 145 -2.08 -20.77 4.59
C TRP A 145 -0.93 -20.12 5.36
N HIS A 146 0.32 -20.35 4.93
CA HIS A 146 1.46 -19.68 5.53
C HIS A 146 1.40 -18.15 5.39
N GLY A 147 0.94 -17.66 4.21
CA GLY A 147 0.73 -16.23 3.98
C GLY A 147 -0.43 -15.68 4.81
N LEU A 148 -1.54 -16.42 4.91
CA LEU A 148 -2.69 -16.02 5.75
C LEU A 148 -2.33 -15.94 7.23
N LEU A 149 -1.56 -16.90 7.75
CA LEU A 149 -1.06 -16.87 9.14
C LEU A 149 -0.12 -15.69 9.39
N GLU A 150 0.76 -15.41 8.42
CA GLU A 150 1.65 -14.24 8.51
C GLU A 150 0.83 -12.95 8.56
N CYS A 151 -0.16 -12.79 7.68
CA CYS A 151 -1.05 -11.63 7.67
C CYS A 151 -1.84 -11.48 8.98
N ALA A 152 -2.39 -12.56 9.50
CA ALA A 152 -3.12 -12.53 10.75
C ALA A 152 -2.20 -12.15 11.93
N ALA A 153 -1.01 -12.73 12.02
CA ALA A 153 -0.09 -12.55 13.13
C ALA A 153 0.69 -11.23 13.08
N LEU A 154 1.07 -10.75 11.91
CA LEU A 154 1.90 -9.53 11.73
C LEU A 154 1.11 -8.32 11.23
N GLY A 155 -0.08 -8.53 10.69
CA GLY A 155 -0.91 -7.48 10.12
C GLY A 155 -0.76 -7.26 8.63
N SER A 156 0.26 -7.79 8.03
CA SER A 156 0.53 -7.75 6.60
C SER A 156 1.44 -8.90 6.21
N MET A 157 1.45 -9.22 4.93
CA MET A 157 2.38 -10.19 4.38
C MET A 157 3.68 -9.47 3.99
N TYR A 158 4.80 -9.93 4.52
CA TYR A 158 6.13 -9.38 4.26
C TYR A 158 6.99 -10.33 3.43
N SER A 159 6.64 -11.61 3.42
CA SER A 159 7.29 -12.61 2.58
C SER A 159 6.94 -12.41 1.10
N SER A 160 7.77 -12.98 0.23
CA SER A 160 7.45 -13.08 -1.19
C SER A 160 6.29 -14.05 -1.43
N GLY A 161 5.48 -13.77 -2.42
CA GLY A 161 4.30 -14.56 -2.76
C GLY A 161 2.99 -13.86 -2.44
N THR A 162 1.92 -14.63 -2.41
CA THR A 162 0.57 -14.15 -2.10
C THR A 162 -0.13 -15.10 -1.12
N THR A 163 -1.37 -14.79 -0.77
CA THR A 163 -2.25 -15.67 0.04
C THR A 163 -2.90 -16.79 -0.80
N VAL A 164 -2.53 -16.93 -2.06
CA VAL A 164 -2.97 -18.00 -2.97
C VAL A 164 -1.74 -18.72 -3.51
N SER A 165 -1.77 -20.05 -3.49
CA SER A 165 -0.68 -20.86 -4.01
C SER A 165 -0.50 -20.64 -5.51
N ASP A 166 0.74 -20.69 -5.98
CA ASP A 166 1.13 -20.54 -7.39
C ASP A 166 0.80 -19.17 -8.03
N VAL A 167 0.30 -18.21 -7.26
CA VAL A 167 0.09 -16.84 -7.71
C VAL A 167 1.16 -15.94 -7.13
N GLU A 168 1.84 -15.22 -8.00
CA GLU A 168 2.89 -14.26 -7.66
C GLU A 168 2.39 -12.82 -7.84
N GLU A 169 2.97 -11.90 -7.11
CA GLU A 169 2.85 -10.47 -7.35
C GLU A 169 4.11 -9.97 -8.06
N LEU A 170 3.98 -9.15 -9.10
CA LEU A 170 5.13 -8.58 -9.78
C LEU A 170 5.95 -7.75 -8.79
N ALA A 171 7.27 -7.98 -8.80
CA ALA A 171 8.19 -7.28 -7.92
C ALA A 171 8.32 -5.79 -8.28
N PRO A 172 8.70 -4.92 -7.33
CA PRO A 172 8.96 -3.51 -7.58
C PRO A 172 9.85 -3.26 -8.80
N GLY A 173 9.36 -2.45 -9.74
CA GLY A 173 10.05 -2.14 -10.99
C GLY A 173 10.12 -3.29 -12.01
N GLU A 174 9.42 -4.37 -11.78
CA GLU A 174 9.43 -5.52 -12.69
C GLU A 174 8.72 -5.21 -14.00
N VAL A 175 9.32 -5.71 -15.09
CA VAL A 175 8.73 -5.77 -16.42
C VAL A 175 8.74 -7.25 -16.83
N LEU A 176 7.57 -7.76 -17.13
CA LEU A 176 7.33 -9.13 -17.56
C LEU A 176 6.97 -9.11 -19.04
N GLU A 177 7.69 -9.86 -19.85
CA GLU A 177 7.40 -10.05 -21.27
C GLU A 177 7.08 -11.52 -21.55
N THR A 178 6.13 -11.78 -22.45
CA THR A 178 5.77 -13.15 -22.82
C THR A 178 6.20 -13.48 -24.25
N GLU A 179 6.65 -14.71 -24.43
CA GLU A 179 6.81 -15.36 -25.73
C GLU A 179 5.93 -16.62 -25.76
N GLY A 180 4.68 -16.45 -26.23
CA GLY A 180 3.63 -17.43 -25.92
C GLY A 180 3.39 -17.48 -24.41
N VAL A 181 3.38 -18.68 -23.82
CA VAL A 181 3.26 -18.87 -22.35
C VAL A 181 4.61 -18.89 -21.63
N ALA A 182 5.73 -18.74 -22.31
CA ALA A 182 7.02 -18.54 -21.69
C ALA A 182 7.16 -17.08 -21.20
N ILE A 183 7.81 -16.90 -20.05
CA ILE A 183 7.95 -15.61 -19.39
C ILE A 183 9.42 -15.21 -19.33
N VAL A 184 9.71 -13.99 -19.77
CA VAL A 184 10.99 -13.32 -19.58
C VAL A 184 10.78 -12.16 -18.62
N ARG A 185 11.60 -12.07 -17.58
CA ARG A 185 11.50 -11.04 -16.55
C ARG A 185 12.75 -10.17 -16.56
N ARG A 186 12.56 -8.88 -16.41
CA ARG A 186 13.62 -7.92 -16.11
C ARG A 186 13.17 -6.96 -15.03
N ARG A 187 14.12 -6.47 -14.25
CA ARG A 187 13.86 -5.52 -13.18
C ARG A 187 14.51 -4.19 -13.51
N ARG A 188 13.76 -3.12 -13.37
CA ARG A 188 14.25 -1.75 -13.47
C ARG A 188 14.56 -1.24 -12.06
N THR A 189 15.67 -0.54 -11.93
CA THR A 189 16.07 0.13 -10.68
C THR A 189 16.22 1.63 -10.96
N PRO A 190 15.10 2.35 -11.16
CA PRO A 190 15.16 3.76 -11.55
C PRO A 190 15.61 4.67 -10.40
N TYR A 191 15.55 4.21 -9.17
CA TYR A 191 16.06 4.97 -8.05
C TYR A 191 17.51 4.57 -7.80
N GLN A 192 18.43 5.42 -8.26
CA GLN A 192 19.83 5.30 -7.89
C GLN A 192 20.01 6.03 -6.57
N PHE A 193 20.51 5.29 -5.58
CA PHE A 193 21.00 5.87 -4.36
C PHE A 193 22.51 6.03 -4.57
N ASP A 194 22.95 7.26 -4.79
CA ASP A 194 24.37 7.55 -4.93
C ASP A 194 25.08 7.20 -3.62
N SER A 195 26.32 6.75 -3.75
CA SER A 195 27.19 6.50 -2.60
C SER A 195 27.21 7.75 -1.74
N LEU A 196 26.95 7.58 -0.46
CA LEU A 196 26.77 8.58 0.58
C LEU A 196 27.58 9.86 0.36
N ALA A 197 26.92 10.89 -0.18
CA ALA A 197 27.46 12.23 -0.16
C ALA A 197 27.71 12.66 1.30
N MET A 198 28.62 13.60 1.52
CA MET A 198 28.77 14.23 2.84
C MET A 198 27.48 14.99 3.19
N PRO A 199 27.15 15.15 4.50
CA PRO A 199 26.04 15.99 4.91
C PRO A 199 26.07 17.36 4.23
N ASP A 200 24.93 17.79 3.73
CA ASP A 200 24.80 19.02 2.93
C ASP A 200 23.89 20.04 3.64
N PRO A 201 24.43 21.18 4.04
CA PRO A 201 23.64 22.23 4.69
C PRO A 201 22.51 22.79 3.79
N HIS A 202 22.56 22.56 2.49
CA HIS A 202 21.53 22.97 1.52
C HIS A 202 20.46 21.90 1.29
N ALA A 203 20.55 20.73 1.93
CA ALA A 203 19.56 19.66 1.78
C ALA A 203 18.11 20.13 2.05
N PRO A 204 17.81 20.98 3.04
CA PRO A 204 16.45 21.51 3.25
C PRO A 204 15.94 22.38 2.10
N ALA A 205 16.79 23.25 1.53
CA ALA A 205 16.40 24.10 0.41
C ALA A 205 16.13 23.27 -0.86
N ARG A 206 16.95 22.24 -1.10
CA ARG A 206 16.70 21.30 -2.20
C ARG A 206 15.43 20.48 -1.99
N LEU A 207 15.10 20.12 -0.73
CA LEU A 207 13.82 19.48 -0.41
C LEU A 207 12.65 20.41 -0.70
N GLU A 208 12.74 21.68 -0.34
CA GLU A 208 11.71 22.68 -0.64
C GLU A 208 11.45 22.78 -2.14
N GLU A 209 12.49 22.90 -2.95
CA GLU A 209 12.40 22.96 -4.40
C GLU A 209 11.77 21.70 -4.97
N ALA A 210 12.21 20.51 -4.52
CA ALA A 210 11.67 19.23 -4.94
C ALA A 210 10.18 19.09 -4.59
N LEU A 211 9.78 19.51 -3.38
CA LEU A 211 8.38 19.47 -2.94
C LEU A 211 7.50 20.46 -3.71
N ARG A 212 7.97 21.71 -3.94
CA ARG A 212 7.22 22.70 -4.73
C ARG A 212 7.00 22.21 -6.16
N THR A 213 8.03 21.68 -6.80
CA THR A 213 7.92 21.06 -8.13
C THR A 213 6.91 19.92 -8.11
N ALA A 214 7.06 18.98 -7.17
CA ALA A 214 6.19 17.84 -7.06
C ALA A 214 4.72 18.24 -6.80
N ILE A 215 4.47 19.20 -5.92
CA ILE A 215 3.12 19.70 -5.61
C ILE A 215 2.50 20.37 -6.84
N CYS A 216 3.26 21.22 -7.53
CA CYS A 216 2.77 21.94 -8.71
C CYS A 216 2.39 20.98 -9.85
N GLU A 217 3.19 19.93 -10.07
CA GLU A 217 2.96 19.01 -11.16
C GLU A 217 1.95 17.88 -10.85
N THR A 218 1.73 17.56 -9.57
CA THR A 218 0.82 16.49 -9.17
C THR A 218 -0.54 16.98 -8.69
N TRP A 219 -0.61 18.08 -7.97
CA TRP A 219 -1.88 18.60 -7.47
C TRP A 219 -2.54 19.52 -8.50
N THR A 220 -3.34 18.95 -9.37
CA THR A 220 -4.09 19.70 -10.37
C THR A 220 -5.34 20.32 -9.74
N GLU A 221 -5.47 21.64 -9.85
CA GLU A 221 -6.38 22.48 -9.05
C GLU A 221 -7.87 22.29 -9.24
N ALA A 222 -8.31 21.86 -10.42
CA ALA A 222 -9.71 22.06 -10.82
C ALA A 222 -10.69 21.37 -9.87
N ASP A 223 -10.43 20.13 -9.44
CA ASP A 223 -11.36 19.33 -8.66
C ASP A 223 -10.71 18.49 -7.54
N GLY A 224 -9.37 18.53 -7.43
CA GLY A 224 -8.63 17.78 -6.42
C GLY A 224 -8.75 18.38 -5.01
N ARG A 225 -8.82 17.52 -4.00
CA ARG A 225 -8.78 17.91 -2.58
C ARG A 225 -7.52 17.36 -1.93
N LEU A 226 -6.86 18.17 -1.11
CA LEU A 226 -5.84 17.66 -0.22
C LEU A 226 -6.50 16.97 0.98
N LEU A 227 -6.20 15.71 1.21
CA LEU A 227 -6.51 15.04 2.47
C LEU A 227 -5.61 15.61 3.56
N LEU A 228 -6.14 16.58 4.31
CA LEU A 228 -5.44 17.29 5.35
C LEU A 228 -5.70 16.62 6.70
N THR A 229 -4.62 16.28 7.38
CA THR A 229 -4.64 15.69 8.74
C THR A 229 -4.01 16.65 9.74
N GLY A 230 -4.14 16.34 11.03
CA GLY A 230 -3.44 17.08 12.08
C GLY A 230 -1.93 16.83 12.13
N GLY A 231 -1.40 15.94 11.28
CA GLY A 231 0.01 15.60 11.17
C GLY A 231 0.84 16.62 10.38
N LEU A 232 2.15 16.36 10.28
CA LEU A 232 3.08 17.26 9.64
C LEU A 232 3.11 17.15 8.10
N ASP A 233 2.94 15.96 7.54
CA ASP A 233 3.19 15.73 6.11
C ASP A 233 2.20 16.47 5.20
N SER A 234 0.90 16.30 5.42
CA SER A 234 -0.14 17.01 4.64
C SER A 234 -0.14 18.52 4.89
N ARG A 235 0.23 18.93 6.12
CA ARG A 235 0.41 20.33 6.49
C ARG A 235 1.52 20.99 5.66
N LEU A 236 2.64 20.30 5.47
CA LEU A 236 3.75 20.79 4.66
C LEU A 236 3.35 20.95 3.19
N ILE A 237 2.62 19.98 2.63
CA ILE A 237 2.09 20.08 1.27
C ILE A 237 1.20 21.32 1.13
N LEU A 238 0.29 21.55 2.07
CA LEU A 238 -0.58 22.72 2.04
C LEU A 238 0.21 24.03 2.19
N GLY A 239 1.19 24.06 3.09
CA GLY A 239 2.02 25.23 3.34
C GLY A 239 2.87 25.64 2.14
N LEU A 240 3.37 24.67 1.38
CA LEU A 240 4.17 24.90 0.17
C LEU A 240 3.32 25.13 -1.09
N SER A 241 2.04 24.82 -1.05
CA SER A 241 1.15 25.07 -2.18
C SER A 241 0.87 26.58 -2.33
N GLU A 242 0.72 27.02 -3.58
CA GLU A 242 0.37 28.40 -3.91
C GLU A 242 -1.13 28.53 -4.20
N GLY A 243 -1.65 29.75 -4.03
CA GLY A 243 -3.05 30.04 -4.34
C GLY A 243 -4.05 29.56 -3.29
N LYS A 244 -5.33 29.70 -3.61
CA LYS A 244 -6.44 29.27 -2.77
C LYS A 244 -6.70 27.78 -3.02
N ARG A 245 -6.46 26.95 -2.01
CA ARG A 245 -6.54 25.50 -2.14
C ARG A 245 -7.79 24.94 -1.46
N LYS A 246 -8.26 23.82 -1.97
CA LYS A 246 -9.33 23.05 -1.38
C LYS A 246 -8.72 21.88 -0.60
N ALA A 247 -9.09 21.77 0.67
CA ALA A 247 -8.65 20.68 1.53
C ALA A 247 -9.88 19.96 2.10
N MET A 248 -9.70 18.73 2.52
CA MET A 248 -10.70 17.98 3.25
C MET A 248 -10.07 17.21 4.40
N THR A 249 -10.85 16.94 5.42
CA THR A 249 -10.47 16.06 6.53
C THR A 249 -11.62 15.14 6.89
N VAL A 250 -11.28 14.04 7.50
CA VAL A 250 -12.26 13.12 8.08
C VAL A 250 -12.37 13.39 9.56
N ASP A 251 -13.58 13.57 10.05
CA ASP A 251 -13.84 13.88 11.46
C ASP A 251 -13.78 12.63 12.34
N TRP A 252 -12.60 11.99 12.39
CA TRP A 252 -12.38 10.82 13.24
C TRP A 252 -12.09 11.19 14.69
N TRP A 253 -11.29 12.24 14.86
CA TRP A 253 -10.79 12.67 16.15
C TRP A 253 -11.06 14.16 16.32
N PRO A 254 -11.90 14.60 17.27
CA PRO A 254 -12.21 16.02 17.48
C PRO A 254 -10.96 16.89 17.63
N ARG A 255 -9.93 16.36 18.31
CA ARG A 255 -8.65 17.04 18.46
C ARG A 255 -7.92 17.18 17.12
N GLU A 256 -7.90 16.14 16.30
CA GLU A 256 -7.28 16.20 14.97
C GLU A 256 -8.00 17.20 14.08
N THR A 257 -9.33 17.14 14.03
CA THR A 257 -10.16 18.08 13.26
C THR A 257 -9.94 19.52 13.71
N ALA A 258 -9.78 19.78 15.02
CA ALA A 258 -9.48 21.11 15.54
C ALA A 258 -8.11 21.62 15.08
N ILE A 259 -7.08 20.79 15.10
CA ILE A 259 -5.74 21.11 14.58
C ILE A 259 -5.80 21.35 13.07
N THR A 260 -6.48 20.48 12.34
CA THR A 260 -6.64 20.59 10.88
C THR A 260 -7.31 21.92 10.48
N ARG A 261 -8.31 22.37 11.23
CA ARG A 261 -8.93 23.70 11.04
C ARG A 261 -7.96 24.85 11.23
N GLN A 262 -7.07 24.77 12.23
CA GLN A 262 -6.03 25.78 12.46
C GLN A 262 -5.05 25.82 11.28
N VAL A 263 -4.60 24.67 10.80
CA VAL A 263 -3.69 24.57 9.65
C VAL A 263 -4.34 25.13 8.39
N ALA A 264 -5.60 24.76 8.11
CA ALA A 264 -6.32 25.28 6.95
C ALA A 264 -6.49 26.81 7.01
N ALA A 265 -6.87 27.33 8.18
CA ALA A 265 -7.01 28.78 8.39
C ALA A 265 -5.68 29.52 8.20
N ALA A 266 -4.58 29.01 8.74
CA ALA A 266 -3.24 29.60 8.57
C ALA A 266 -2.80 29.65 7.11
N CYS A 267 -3.23 28.68 6.28
CA CYS A 267 -2.95 28.63 4.85
C CYS A 267 -3.99 29.35 3.98
N GLY A 268 -5.12 29.80 4.54
CA GLY A 268 -6.24 30.36 3.77
C GLY A 268 -6.93 29.33 2.88
N ALA A 269 -6.88 28.04 3.27
CA ALA A 269 -7.48 26.95 2.53
C ALA A 269 -8.97 26.78 2.87
N ASP A 270 -9.76 26.37 1.88
CA ASP A 270 -11.15 25.97 2.05
C ASP A 270 -11.20 24.52 2.54
N LEU A 271 -11.64 24.32 3.78
CA LEU A 271 -11.63 23.00 4.43
C LEU A 271 -13.03 22.41 4.52
N GLU A 272 -13.22 21.30 3.86
CA GLU A 272 -14.40 20.44 4.00
C GLU A 272 -14.15 19.37 5.08
N VAL A 273 -15.12 19.19 5.99
CA VAL A 273 -15.06 18.15 7.04
C VAL A 273 -16.08 17.08 6.74
N ILE A 274 -15.59 15.88 6.44
CA ILE A 274 -16.42 14.73 6.08
C ILE A 274 -16.65 13.86 7.32
N ARG A 275 -17.91 13.52 7.54
CA ARG A 275 -18.34 12.62 8.62
C ARG A 275 -18.81 11.30 8.05
N PHE A 276 -18.52 10.23 8.77
CA PHE A 276 -18.94 8.88 8.47
C PHE A 276 -19.89 8.36 9.55
N SER A 277 -20.79 7.50 9.13
CA SER A 277 -21.61 6.69 10.03
C SER A 277 -21.06 5.26 10.12
N PRO A 278 -21.44 4.47 11.12
CA PRO A 278 -21.13 3.04 11.16
C PRO A 278 -21.53 2.28 9.89
N ASP A 279 -22.62 2.70 9.23
CA ASP A 279 -23.11 2.09 8.01
C ASP A 279 -22.17 2.31 6.80
N ASP A 280 -21.42 3.39 6.79
CA ASP A 280 -20.42 3.66 5.76
C ASP A 280 -19.24 2.67 5.82
N TYR A 281 -19.06 1.99 6.95
CA TYR A 281 -17.92 1.09 7.18
C TYR A 281 -18.23 -0.40 6.92
N HIS A 282 -19.47 -0.85 7.08
CA HIS A 282 -19.74 -2.29 7.05
C HIS A 282 -19.44 -2.93 5.70
N GLU A 283 -19.78 -2.26 4.59
CA GLU A 283 -19.51 -2.79 3.25
C GLU A 283 -18.01 -3.02 3.01
N MET A 284 -17.20 -2.14 3.54
CA MET A 284 -15.74 -2.23 3.46
C MET A 284 -15.19 -3.38 4.27
N MET A 285 -15.74 -3.58 5.45
CA MET A 285 -15.35 -4.69 6.31
C MET A 285 -15.71 -6.03 5.67
N LEU A 286 -16.83 -6.07 4.93
CA LEU A 286 -17.28 -7.26 4.26
C LEU A 286 -16.51 -7.58 2.98
N ASN A 287 -16.00 -6.59 2.28
CA ASN A 287 -15.46 -6.75 0.91
C ASN A 287 -13.99 -6.35 0.77
N GLY A 288 -13.40 -5.70 1.76
CA GLY A 288 -12.05 -5.17 1.65
C GLY A 288 -10.96 -6.21 1.44
N PHE A 289 -11.19 -7.45 1.87
CA PHE A 289 -10.28 -8.55 1.63
C PHE A 289 -10.12 -8.87 0.13
N LEU A 290 -11.10 -8.56 -0.71
CA LEU A 290 -11.02 -8.77 -2.16
C LEU A 290 -10.03 -7.84 -2.84
N VAL A 291 -9.84 -6.63 -2.29
CA VAL A 291 -8.88 -5.67 -2.82
C VAL A 291 -7.46 -6.04 -2.49
N THR A 292 -7.26 -6.47 -1.26
CA THR A 292 -5.93 -6.76 -0.74
C THR A 292 -5.55 -8.24 -0.88
N GLY A 293 -6.46 -9.11 -1.37
CA GLY A 293 -6.24 -10.55 -1.38
C GLY A 293 -6.00 -11.13 0.02
N ALA A 294 -6.62 -10.55 1.04
CA ALA A 294 -6.36 -10.83 2.45
C ALA A 294 -4.89 -10.69 2.90
N MET A 295 -4.03 -10.02 2.11
CA MET A 295 -2.63 -9.76 2.45
C MET A 295 -2.44 -8.64 3.46
N HIS A 296 -3.53 -7.94 3.84
CA HIS A 296 -3.52 -6.86 4.80
C HIS A 296 -4.70 -6.94 5.74
N GLN A 297 -4.49 -6.39 6.92
CA GLN A 297 -5.52 -6.38 7.94
C GLN A 297 -6.65 -5.40 7.70
N SER A 298 -7.77 -5.77 8.29
CA SER A 298 -9.04 -5.07 8.25
C SER A 298 -9.01 -3.62 8.70
N ARG A 299 -8.16 -3.25 9.66
CA ARG A 299 -8.17 -1.85 10.14
C ARG A 299 -7.77 -0.81 9.09
N TYR A 300 -7.10 -1.22 8.02
CA TYR A 300 -6.78 -0.35 6.89
C TYR A 300 -7.84 -0.43 5.79
N VAL A 301 -8.67 -1.45 5.83
CA VAL A 301 -9.79 -1.63 4.92
C VAL A 301 -10.85 -0.55 5.11
N ASN A 302 -10.92 0.10 6.29
CA ASN A 302 -11.77 1.26 6.52
C ASN A 302 -11.52 2.41 5.53
N GLN A 303 -10.34 2.50 4.97
CA GLN A 303 -10.02 3.52 3.97
C GLN A 303 -10.85 3.39 2.68
N PHE A 304 -11.43 2.24 2.45
CA PHE A 304 -12.27 1.94 1.30
C PHE A 304 -13.56 2.77 1.24
N GLY A 305 -14.41 2.68 2.24
CA GLY A 305 -15.67 3.40 2.27
C GLY A 305 -15.48 4.90 2.36
N ILE A 306 -14.33 5.33 2.91
CA ILE A 306 -13.92 6.71 2.87
C ILE A 306 -13.88 7.19 1.41
N ALA A 307 -13.18 6.48 0.55
CA ALA A 307 -13.06 6.86 -0.85
C ALA A 307 -14.41 6.82 -1.57
N ARG A 308 -15.26 5.83 -1.27
CA ARG A 308 -16.63 5.77 -1.81
C ARG A 308 -17.46 6.98 -1.37
N ARG A 309 -17.35 7.38 -0.09
CA ARG A 309 -18.03 8.56 0.42
C ARG A 309 -17.55 9.83 -0.28
N TRP A 310 -16.24 9.95 -0.53
CA TRP A 310 -15.69 11.06 -1.30
C TRP A 310 -16.26 11.11 -2.72
N ARG A 311 -16.30 9.97 -3.40
CA ARG A 311 -16.92 9.89 -4.73
C ARG A 311 -18.41 10.30 -4.71
N GLN A 312 -19.18 9.83 -3.72
CA GLN A 312 -20.58 10.20 -3.54
C GLN A 312 -20.75 11.69 -3.24
N ALA A 313 -19.78 12.31 -2.57
CA ALA A 313 -19.72 13.75 -2.35
C ALA A 313 -19.23 14.55 -3.58
N GLY A 314 -19.02 13.90 -4.73
CA GLY A 314 -18.58 14.53 -5.97
C GLY A 314 -17.10 14.91 -5.97
N ILE A 315 -16.26 14.26 -5.14
CA ILE A 315 -14.81 14.47 -5.10
C ILE A 315 -14.16 13.40 -6.00
N PRO A 316 -13.65 13.78 -7.19
CA PRO A 316 -13.12 12.81 -8.15
C PRO A 316 -11.70 12.39 -7.86
N ALA A 317 -10.93 13.24 -7.16
CA ALA A 317 -9.51 13.04 -6.91
C ALA A 317 -9.08 13.56 -5.54
N ILE A 318 -8.12 12.87 -4.93
CA ILE A 318 -7.45 13.32 -3.72
C ILE A 318 -5.94 13.41 -3.90
N THR A 319 -5.36 14.42 -3.26
CA THR A 319 -3.93 14.51 -3.01
C THR A 319 -3.69 14.22 -1.53
N HIS A 320 -2.64 13.49 -1.18
CA HIS A 320 -2.36 13.14 0.20
C HIS A 320 -0.88 13.19 0.55
N GLY A 321 -0.61 13.39 1.85
CA GLY A 321 0.75 13.37 2.42
C GLY A 321 1.16 12.04 3.05
N TYR A 322 0.41 10.98 2.84
CA TYR A 322 0.74 9.68 3.40
C TYR A 322 2.06 9.16 2.83
N PHE A 323 2.88 8.53 3.67
CA PHE A 323 4.20 8.02 3.32
C PHE A 323 5.33 9.07 3.24
N HIS A 324 5.04 10.35 3.23
CA HIS A 324 6.04 11.41 3.20
C HIS A 324 7.03 11.35 4.38
N ASN A 325 6.54 10.96 5.56
CA ASN A 325 7.38 10.74 6.74
C ASN A 325 8.49 9.70 6.51
N SER A 326 8.23 8.68 5.72
CA SER A 326 9.20 7.63 5.43
C SER A 326 10.26 8.09 4.45
N ALA A 327 9.91 8.94 3.48
CA ALA A 327 10.83 9.40 2.45
C ALA A 327 11.76 10.52 2.96
N TYR A 328 11.22 11.65 3.42
CA TYR A 328 12.07 12.80 3.72
C TYR A 328 12.18 13.13 5.21
N ARG A 329 11.42 12.48 6.08
CA ARG A 329 11.56 12.60 7.53
C ARG A 329 12.51 11.57 8.15
N GLY A 330 13.06 10.66 7.33
CA GLY A 330 14.01 9.66 7.78
C GLY A 330 13.47 8.64 8.78
N TRP A 331 12.13 8.51 8.90
CA TRP A 331 11.51 7.64 9.91
C TRP A 331 11.94 6.18 9.80
N LEU A 332 12.17 5.69 8.58
CA LEU A 332 12.62 4.32 8.33
C LEU A 332 14.09 4.14 8.74
N SER A 333 14.93 5.10 8.38
CA SER A 333 16.36 5.05 8.65
C SER A 333 16.69 5.41 10.10
N GLU A 334 15.93 6.30 10.73
CA GLU A 334 16.16 6.75 12.09
C GLU A 334 16.09 5.62 13.13
N ARG A 335 15.14 4.70 12.99
CA ARG A 335 15.04 3.54 13.90
C ARG A 335 16.26 2.63 13.81
N TRP A 336 16.84 2.50 12.63
CA TRP A 336 17.95 1.56 12.35
C TRP A 336 19.31 2.15 12.66
N GLN A 337 19.57 3.41 12.36
CA GLN A 337 20.84 4.02 12.66
C GLN A 337 21.09 4.07 14.16
N ARG A 338 20.05 4.31 14.95
CA ARG A 338 20.17 4.23 16.42
C ARG A 338 20.57 2.85 16.91
N TYR A 339 20.27 1.81 16.15
CA TYR A 339 20.73 0.45 16.43
C TYR A 339 22.12 0.18 15.87
N SER A 340 22.41 0.62 14.63
CA SER A 340 23.70 0.36 14.00
C SER A 340 24.85 1.05 14.72
N ASP A 341 24.71 2.32 15.08
CA ASP A 341 25.78 3.10 15.70
C ASP A 341 26.16 2.57 17.10
N LEU A 342 25.20 1.99 17.83
CA LEU A 342 25.44 1.45 19.16
C LEU A 342 25.78 -0.04 19.15
N TYR A 343 25.23 -0.79 18.21
CA TYR A 343 25.26 -2.24 18.24
C TYR A 343 26.15 -2.88 17.18
N THR A 344 26.48 -2.19 16.08
CA THR A 344 27.34 -2.78 15.06
C THR A 344 28.73 -3.11 15.59
N PRO A 345 29.40 -2.25 16.39
CA PRO A 345 30.65 -2.60 17.05
C PRO A 345 30.50 -3.73 18.08
N LEU A 346 29.37 -3.72 18.81
CA LEU A 346 29.12 -4.75 19.85
C LEU A 346 28.67 -6.07 19.22
N ALA A 347 27.89 -6.06 18.16
CA ALA A 347 27.44 -7.24 17.42
C ALA A 347 28.61 -7.89 16.65
N ALA A 348 29.48 -7.10 16.04
CA ALA A 348 30.71 -7.59 15.44
C ALA A 348 31.62 -8.25 16.48
N TYR A 349 31.66 -7.72 17.72
CA TYR A 349 32.40 -8.30 18.83
C TYR A 349 31.72 -9.56 19.39
N MET A 350 30.39 -9.62 19.43
CA MET A 350 29.65 -10.75 20.01
C MET A 350 29.33 -11.88 19.04
N GLY A 351 29.57 -11.69 17.74
CA GLY A 351 29.46 -12.75 16.73
C GLY A 351 28.07 -13.36 16.58
N SER A 352 27.00 -12.65 16.91
CA SER A 352 25.73 -13.29 17.19
C SER A 352 24.62 -13.08 16.17
N LYS A 353 24.10 -14.20 15.67
CA LYS A 353 22.79 -14.29 14.99
C LYS A 353 21.61 -13.84 15.88
N ALA A 354 21.77 -13.83 17.20
CA ALA A 354 20.74 -13.45 18.17
C ALA A 354 20.29 -11.98 18.01
N HIS A 355 21.16 -11.14 17.52
CA HIS A 355 20.91 -9.72 17.36
C HIS A 355 19.93 -9.41 16.21
N HIS A 356 19.92 -10.20 15.17
CA HIS A 356 19.03 -10.05 14.04
C HIS A 356 17.58 -10.35 14.40
N PHE A 357 17.34 -11.26 15.35
CA PHE A 357 16.02 -11.56 15.87
C PHE A 357 15.43 -10.40 16.71
N ASP A 358 16.24 -9.70 17.49
CA ASP A 358 15.78 -8.55 18.28
C ASP A 358 15.29 -7.39 17.38
N ILE A 359 15.93 -7.22 16.24
CA ILE A 359 15.53 -6.23 15.24
C ILE A 359 14.25 -6.66 14.55
N PHE A 360 14.20 -7.92 14.15
CA PHE A 360 13.04 -8.53 13.53
C PHE A 360 11.82 -8.43 14.47
N ASP A 361 11.95 -8.81 15.73
CA ASP A 361 10.87 -8.76 16.73
C ASP A 361 10.34 -7.35 16.99
N GLN A 362 11.14 -6.32 16.77
CA GLN A 362 10.69 -4.95 16.96
C GLN A 362 9.90 -4.39 15.77
N TYR A 363 10.21 -4.84 14.56
CA TYR A 363 9.46 -4.46 13.36
C TYR A 363 8.26 -5.35 13.12
N PHE A 364 8.40 -6.64 13.38
CA PHE A 364 7.41 -7.67 13.15
C PHE A 364 6.83 -8.17 14.47
N SER A 365 6.43 -7.23 15.34
CA SER A 365 5.77 -7.59 16.59
C SER A 365 4.52 -8.42 16.31
N THR A 366 4.63 -9.69 16.62
CA THR A 366 3.49 -10.60 16.54
C THR A 366 2.39 -10.15 17.50
N ARG A 367 1.14 -10.40 17.13
CA ARG A 367 -0.02 -10.06 17.95
C ARG A 367 -0.29 -11.17 18.96
N PRO A 368 -0.08 -10.95 20.26
CA PRO A 368 -0.22 -12.01 21.26
C PRO A 368 -1.60 -12.66 21.25
N LYS A 369 -2.66 -11.87 20.98
CA LYS A 369 -4.03 -12.38 20.93
C LYS A 369 -4.33 -13.23 19.70
N VAL A 370 -3.66 -12.99 18.56
CA VAL A 370 -3.75 -13.90 17.41
C VAL A 370 -3.00 -15.19 17.71
N LEU A 371 -1.83 -15.09 18.33
CA LEU A 371 -1.06 -16.28 18.72
C LEU A 371 -1.86 -17.21 19.61
N SER A 372 -2.64 -16.69 20.57
CA SER A 372 -3.47 -17.52 21.45
C SER A 372 -4.62 -18.26 20.73
N LEU A 373 -4.91 -17.91 19.48
CA LEU A 373 -5.91 -18.58 18.64
C LEU A 373 -5.31 -19.70 17.76
N LEU A 374 -3.98 -19.85 17.75
CA LEU A 374 -3.30 -20.84 16.95
C LEU A 374 -3.17 -22.19 17.70
N SER A 375 -3.32 -23.27 16.97
CA SER A 375 -2.96 -24.61 17.44
C SER A 375 -1.44 -24.77 17.58
N GLY A 376 -0.98 -25.88 18.16
CA GLY A 376 0.45 -26.22 18.17
C GLY A 376 1.03 -26.35 16.76
N GLU A 377 0.26 -26.76 15.77
CA GLU A 377 0.65 -26.82 14.37
C GLU A 377 0.76 -25.41 13.77
N GLY A 378 -0.24 -24.56 14.01
CA GLY A 378 -0.21 -23.15 13.60
C GLY A 378 0.99 -22.40 14.11
N HIS A 379 1.35 -22.59 15.38
CA HIS A 379 2.57 -22.03 15.96
C HIS A 379 3.84 -22.50 15.25
N ARG A 380 3.96 -23.78 14.93
CA ARG A 380 5.13 -24.32 14.20
C ARG A 380 5.21 -23.74 12.78
N HIS A 381 4.09 -23.66 12.08
CA HIS A 381 4.02 -23.04 10.75
C HIS A 381 4.43 -21.58 10.77
N LEU A 382 3.86 -20.78 11.67
CA LEU A 382 4.20 -19.36 11.80
C LEU A 382 5.69 -19.17 12.15
N LYS A 383 6.22 -19.93 13.10
CA LYS A 383 7.64 -19.88 13.48
C LYS A 383 8.56 -20.19 12.28
N SER A 384 8.22 -21.20 11.49
CA SER A 384 8.98 -21.54 10.27
C SER A 384 8.92 -20.43 9.23
N GLN A 385 7.77 -19.79 9.06
CA GLN A 385 7.59 -18.67 8.15
C GLN A 385 8.38 -17.43 8.58
N LEU A 386 8.34 -17.09 9.88
CA LEU A 386 9.11 -15.99 10.44
C LEU A 386 10.62 -16.22 10.32
N ALA A 387 11.08 -17.46 10.47
CA ALA A 387 12.48 -17.81 10.26
C ALA A 387 12.91 -17.59 8.79
N ARG A 388 12.09 -18.04 7.82
CA ARG A 388 12.35 -17.80 6.39
C ARG A 388 12.37 -16.32 6.05
N LEU A 389 11.44 -15.55 6.60
CA LEU A 389 11.40 -14.10 6.43
C LEU A 389 12.67 -13.44 7.00
N ALA A 390 13.10 -13.84 8.21
CA ALA A 390 14.34 -13.36 8.82
C ALA A 390 15.56 -13.71 7.95
N ASP A 391 15.64 -14.94 7.46
CA ASP A 391 16.74 -15.39 6.60
C ASP A 391 16.81 -14.60 5.27
N SER A 392 15.69 -14.16 4.75
CA SER A 392 15.63 -13.32 3.54
C SER A 392 16.07 -11.86 3.78
N ILE A 393 15.84 -11.35 4.99
CA ILE A 393 16.11 -9.95 5.37
C ILE A 393 17.55 -9.78 5.86
N VAL A 394 18.06 -10.72 6.65
CA VAL A 394 19.37 -10.64 7.31
C VAL A 394 20.55 -10.44 6.35
N PRO A 395 20.68 -11.17 5.22
CA PRO A 395 21.80 -10.98 4.29
C PRO A 395 21.86 -9.57 3.73
N VAL A 396 20.70 -8.94 3.51
CA VAL A 396 20.59 -7.60 2.95
C VAL A 396 21.05 -6.53 3.94
N ILE A 397 20.95 -6.81 5.24
CA ILE A 397 21.37 -5.91 6.31
C ILE A 397 22.88 -5.90 6.50
N VAL A 398 23.54 -7.03 6.24
CA VAL A 398 24.97 -7.22 6.58
C VAL A 398 25.91 -6.56 5.58
N ASP A 399 25.54 -6.47 4.29
CA ASP A 399 26.45 -6.08 3.20
C ASP A 399 26.56 -4.56 2.95
N GLY A 400 25.76 -3.74 3.58
CA GLY A 400 25.81 -2.29 3.35
C GLY A 400 24.62 -1.60 3.99
N PHE A 401 24.71 -1.52 5.28
CA PHE A 401 23.62 -1.29 6.22
C PHE A 401 22.65 -0.15 5.87
N ASP A 402 23.12 1.00 5.40
CA ASP A 402 22.27 2.17 5.31
C ASP A 402 21.38 2.20 4.05
N LEU A 403 21.94 2.04 2.88
CA LEU A 403 21.20 2.16 1.62
C LEU A 403 20.48 0.86 1.21
N THR A 404 21.08 -0.28 1.50
CA THR A 404 20.49 -1.57 1.12
C THR A 404 19.29 -1.89 2.00
N PHE A 405 19.34 -1.50 3.27
CA PHE A 405 18.24 -1.65 4.20
C PHE A 405 17.07 -0.70 3.85
N GLU A 406 17.34 0.57 3.53
CA GLU A 406 16.30 1.48 3.04
C GLU A 406 15.63 0.95 1.77
N LYS A 407 16.40 0.39 0.83
CA LYS A 407 15.85 -0.28 -0.36
C LYS A 407 14.96 -1.45 0.01
N LEU A 408 15.39 -2.30 0.94
CA LEU A 408 14.59 -3.43 1.41
C LEU A 408 13.28 -2.98 2.03
N ILE A 409 13.33 -1.96 2.89
CA ILE A 409 12.13 -1.41 3.53
C ILE A 409 11.21 -0.81 2.49
N LEU A 410 11.72 0.02 1.57
CA LEU A 410 10.93 0.64 0.51
C LEU A 410 10.29 -0.41 -0.40
N GLN A 411 11.04 -1.43 -0.78
CA GLN A 411 10.58 -2.44 -1.72
C GLN A 411 9.64 -3.49 -1.11
N ASN A 412 9.74 -3.75 0.19
CA ASN A 412 8.97 -4.80 0.84
C ASN A 412 8.01 -4.26 1.91
N ILE A 413 8.53 -3.63 2.96
CA ILE A 413 7.71 -3.23 4.12
C ILE A 413 6.76 -2.10 3.78
N VAL A 414 7.25 -1.09 3.08
CA VAL A 414 6.45 0.08 2.72
C VAL A 414 5.34 -0.28 1.74
N ARG A 415 5.64 -1.13 0.75
CA ARG A 415 4.66 -1.65 -0.17
C ARG A 415 3.52 -2.33 0.56
N GLN A 416 3.85 -3.22 1.48
CA GLN A 416 2.88 -4.03 2.18
C GLN A 416 2.07 -3.24 3.23
N VAL A 417 2.67 -2.29 3.92
CA VAL A 417 2.01 -1.59 5.03
C VAL A 417 1.34 -0.29 4.58
N TYR A 418 2.01 0.50 3.74
CA TYR A 418 1.55 1.84 3.41
C TYR A 418 0.72 1.90 2.12
N PHE A 419 1.13 1.16 1.10
CA PHE A 419 0.43 1.22 -0.18
C PHE A 419 -0.88 0.44 -0.21
N SER A 420 -1.05 -0.54 0.68
CA SER A 420 -2.32 -1.24 0.84
C SER A 420 -3.50 -0.31 1.15
N VAL A 421 -3.25 0.79 1.88
CA VAL A 421 -4.26 1.82 2.13
C VAL A 421 -4.75 2.44 0.82
N PHE A 422 -3.82 2.71 -0.11
CA PHE A 422 -4.14 3.33 -1.39
C PHE A 422 -4.94 2.40 -2.29
N LEU A 423 -4.74 1.09 -2.20
CA LEU A 423 -5.50 0.12 -2.99
C LEU A 423 -7.00 0.30 -2.80
N GLY A 424 -7.44 0.59 -1.57
CA GLY A 424 -8.84 0.89 -1.29
C GLY A 424 -9.30 2.21 -1.94
N TRP A 425 -8.49 3.25 -1.88
CA TRP A 425 -8.86 4.56 -2.45
C TRP A 425 -8.92 4.53 -3.97
N ILE A 426 -7.92 3.92 -4.59
CA ILE A 426 -7.85 3.86 -6.05
C ILE A 426 -8.97 3.03 -6.69
N GLU A 427 -9.70 2.24 -5.94
CA GLU A 427 -10.91 1.57 -6.43
C GLU A 427 -12.06 2.55 -6.68
N GLU A 428 -12.08 3.70 -6.02
CA GLU A 428 -13.21 4.62 -6.01
C GLU A 428 -12.91 5.98 -6.64
N ILE A 429 -11.67 6.49 -6.52
CA ILE A 429 -11.27 7.84 -6.93
C ILE A 429 -9.85 7.86 -7.47
N ASP A 430 -9.48 8.92 -8.16
CA ASP A 430 -8.10 9.17 -8.52
C ASP A 430 -7.29 9.58 -7.29
N VAL A 431 -6.11 8.99 -7.13
CA VAL A 431 -5.23 9.22 -5.98
C VAL A 431 -3.89 9.75 -6.46
N GLU A 432 -3.51 10.90 -5.92
CA GLU A 432 -2.28 11.59 -6.24
C GLU A 432 -1.44 11.81 -4.98
N SER A 433 -0.12 11.75 -5.12
CA SER A 433 0.77 12.14 -4.03
C SER A 433 2.07 12.70 -4.58
N PRO A 434 2.52 13.85 -4.07
CA PRO A 434 3.83 14.40 -4.43
C PRO A 434 4.98 13.45 -4.18
N ILE A 435 4.82 12.49 -3.22
CA ILE A 435 5.86 11.51 -2.89
C ILE A 435 6.27 10.63 -4.06
N PHE A 436 5.39 10.40 -5.03
CA PHE A 436 5.70 9.60 -6.20
C PHE A 436 6.40 10.39 -7.32
N HIS A 437 6.57 11.70 -7.13
CA HIS A 437 7.24 12.53 -8.12
C HIS A 437 8.76 12.30 -8.14
N PRO A 438 9.40 12.22 -9.32
CA PRO A 438 10.82 11.90 -9.44
C PRO A 438 11.75 12.89 -8.74
N ALA A 439 11.36 14.16 -8.58
CA ALA A 439 12.16 15.14 -7.86
C ALA A 439 12.40 14.75 -6.39
N ILE A 440 11.37 14.17 -5.73
CA ILE A 440 11.48 13.71 -4.34
C ILE A 440 12.49 12.56 -4.24
N TRP A 441 12.41 11.58 -5.14
CA TRP A 441 13.30 10.42 -5.12
C TRP A 441 14.73 10.77 -5.53
N ARG A 442 14.94 11.74 -6.42
CA ARG A 442 16.27 12.29 -6.69
C ARG A 442 16.86 12.96 -5.46
N TRP A 443 16.08 13.80 -4.77
CA TRP A 443 16.52 14.40 -3.50
C TRP A 443 16.86 13.33 -2.48
N TYR A 444 15.98 12.34 -2.29
CA TYR A 444 16.17 11.23 -1.36
C TYR A 444 17.46 10.46 -1.64
N GLY A 445 17.69 10.07 -2.90
CA GLY A 445 18.86 9.29 -3.31
C GLY A 445 20.18 10.05 -3.24
N SER A 446 20.15 11.38 -3.36
CA SER A 446 21.34 12.24 -3.33
C SER A 446 21.59 12.91 -1.97
N THR A 447 20.75 12.66 -0.96
CA THR A 447 20.84 13.31 0.35
C THR A 447 21.38 12.35 1.39
N HIS A 448 22.40 12.81 2.12
CA HIS A 448 23.00 12.02 3.19
C HIS A 448 21.95 11.65 4.25
N PRO A 449 21.93 10.42 4.75
CA PRO A 449 20.95 10.00 5.77
C PRO A 449 20.89 10.93 6.99
N ALA A 450 22.01 11.46 7.46
CA ALA A 450 22.05 12.39 8.60
C ALA A 450 21.20 13.66 8.39
N ASP A 451 21.04 14.12 7.14
CA ASP A 451 20.23 15.31 6.82
C ASP A 451 18.72 14.98 6.85
N ARG A 452 18.37 13.72 6.72
CA ARG A 452 16.98 13.23 6.77
C ARG A 452 16.55 12.80 8.17
N TYR A 453 17.51 12.45 9.05
CA TYR A 453 17.19 11.95 10.39
C TYR A 453 16.58 13.00 11.31
N ASN A 454 15.78 12.53 12.26
CA ASN A 454 15.13 13.34 13.29
C ASN A 454 14.33 14.52 12.72
N ASP A 455 13.78 14.36 11.52
CA ASP A 455 13.05 15.40 10.79
C ASP A 455 13.88 16.68 10.53
N ASN A 456 15.20 16.60 10.54
CA ASN A 456 16.07 17.79 10.46
C ASN A 456 15.74 18.68 9.26
N ALA A 457 15.73 18.11 8.04
CA ALA A 457 15.41 18.88 6.84
C ALA A 457 13.98 19.44 6.89
N VAL A 458 13.02 18.68 7.37
CA VAL A 458 11.61 19.07 7.47
C VAL A 458 11.39 20.14 8.53
N ASN A 459 12.01 20.01 9.68
CA ASN A 459 11.90 21.02 10.75
C ASN A 459 12.51 22.36 10.33
N LEU A 460 13.63 22.36 9.61
CA LEU A 460 14.19 23.56 9.01
C LEU A 460 13.25 24.17 7.96
N LEU A 461 12.65 23.32 7.11
CA LEU A 461 11.70 23.75 6.10
C LEU A 461 10.44 24.40 6.72
N TYR A 462 9.94 23.87 7.83
CA TYR A 462 8.83 24.50 8.56
C TYR A 462 9.13 25.92 9.05
N GLN A 463 10.38 26.22 9.37
CA GLN A 463 10.79 27.57 9.77
C GLN A 463 10.82 28.55 8.59
N THR A 464 11.00 28.08 7.37
CA THR A 464 11.05 28.88 6.15
C THR A 464 9.69 29.03 5.47
N VAL A 465 8.82 28.02 5.56
CA VAL A 465 7.46 28.04 4.95
C VAL A 465 6.58 29.15 5.54
N GLY A 466 6.81 29.54 6.79
CA GLY A 466 6.08 30.63 7.45
C GLY A 466 4.64 30.29 7.83
N ARG A 467 3.75 31.29 7.79
CA ARG A 467 2.32 31.15 8.10
C ARG A 467 2.02 30.64 9.52
N GLY A 468 3.00 30.64 10.43
CA GLY A 468 2.83 30.12 11.80
C GLY A 468 2.60 28.60 11.86
N LEU A 469 2.88 27.86 10.77
CA LEU A 469 2.61 26.42 10.70
C LEU A 469 3.45 25.61 11.69
N ALA A 470 4.66 26.09 12.02
CA ALA A 470 5.52 25.47 13.02
C ALA A 470 4.93 25.53 14.44
N ASP A 471 4.16 26.57 14.75
CA ASP A 471 3.60 26.82 16.09
C ASP A 471 2.33 26.00 16.37
N ILE A 472 1.68 25.49 15.31
CA ILE A 472 0.48 24.66 15.45
C ILE A 472 0.93 23.27 15.93
N PRO A 473 0.34 22.73 17.03
CA PRO A 473 0.72 21.42 17.54
C PRO A 473 0.54 20.29 16.48
N ASP A 474 1.49 19.36 16.44
CA ASP A 474 1.31 18.11 15.71
C ASP A 474 0.35 17.19 16.47
N PHE A 475 -0.58 16.58 15.77
CA PHE A 475 -1.57 15.68 16.36
C PHE A 475 -0.94 14.50 17.11
N ASN A 476 0.12 13.91 16.54
CA ASN A 476 0.76 12.72 17.08
C ASN A 476 1.55 13.00 18.36
N THR A 477 2.21 14.14 18.44
CA THR A 477 3.06 14.48 19.57
C THR A 477 2.40 15.43 20.57
N GLY A 478 1.40 16.19 20.12
CA GLY A 478 0.76 17.26 20.88
C GLY A 478 1.64 18.50 21.07
N GLN A 479 2.78 18.55 20.39
CA GLN A 479 3.77 19.62 20.51
C GLN A 479 3.92 20.39 19.18
N PRO A 480 4.27 21.68 19.21
CA PRO A 480 4.73 22.40 18.05
C PRO A 480 5.96 21.76 17.40
N VAL A 481 6.26 22.10 16.16
CA VAL A 481 7.50 21.67 15.50
C VAL A 481 8.69 22.22 16.29
N PRO A 482 9.60 21.36 16.77
CA PRO A 482 10.71 21.84 17.59
C PRO A 482 11.61 22.78 16.77
N PRO A 483 12.10 23.86 17.38
CA PRO A 483 13.09 24.70 16.71
C PRO A 483 14.34 23.86 16.44
N VAL A 484 14.82 23.89 15.22
CA VAL A 484 16.05 23.17 14.86
C VAL A 484 17.23 23.92 15.48
N ALA A 485 18.05 23.18 16.20
CA ALA A 485 19.29 23.72 16.71
C ALA A 485 20.19 24.14 15.52
N LYS A 486 20.44 25.42 15.41
CA LYS A 486 21.38 25.99 14.41
C LYS A 486 22.83 25.61 14.72
N ASP A 487 23.09 25.08 15.92
CA ASP A 487 24.43 24.75 16.39
C ASP A 487 24.77 23.29 16.09
N PRO A 488 25.77 23.00 15.23
CA PRO A 488 26.24 21.63 14.96
C PRO A 488 26.62 20.86 16.24
N ALA A 489 27.10 21.53 17.29
CA ALA A 489 27.42 20.93 18.57
C ALA A 489 26.16 20.45 19.32
N GLN A 490 25.03 21.12 19.14
CA GLN A 490 23.75 20.72 19.72
C GLN A 490 23.12 19.56 18.94
N LEU A 491 23.28 19.55 17.61
CA LEU A 491 22.91 18.39 16.78
C LEU A 491 23.74 17.18 17.19
N TRP A 492 25.06 17.34 17.37
CA TRP A 492 25.95 16.27 17.84
C TRP A 492 25.60 15.79 19.25
N ARG A 493 25.30 16.71 20.19
CA ARG A 493 24.83 16.36 21.55
C ARG A 493 23.51 15.59 21.50
N ASN A 494 22.56 16.03 20.70
CA ASN A 494 21.28 15.33 20.56
C ASN A 494 21.45 13.95 19.94
N GLN A 495 22.35 13.78 18.99
CA GLN A 495 22.68 12.47 18.40
C GLN A 495 23.37 11.55 19.40
N PHE A 496 24.22 12.07 20.27
CA PHE A 496 25.00 11.25 21.23
C PHE A 496 24.25 10.94 22.52
N TRP A 497 23.58 11.92 23.11
CA TRP A 497 22.90 11.76 24.41
C TRP A 497 21.51 11.18 24.34
N PHE A 498 20.80 11.38 23.25
CA PHE A 498 19.46 10.88 23.09
C PHE A 498 19.38 9.32 23.03
N PRO A 499 20.29 8.62 22.33
CA PRO A 499 20.38 7.18 22.41
C PRO A 499 20.68 6.67 23.82
N ILE A 500 21.61 7.33 24.53
CA ILE A 500 21.97 6.95 25.91
C ILE A 500 20.80 7.16 26.87
N ALA A 501 20.11 8.28 26.80
CA ALA A 501 18.93 8.55 27.62
C ALA A 501 17.79 7.55 27.33
N ARG A 502 17.57 7.21 26.06
CA ARG A 502 16.59 6.16 25.70
C ARG A 502 17.01 4.77 26.16
N LEU A 503 18.29 4.43 26.07
CA LEU A 503 18.79 3.16 26.60
C LEU A 503 18.55 3.07 28.12
N LEU A 504 18.82 4.14 28.85
CA LEU A 504 18.58 4.21 30.29
C LEU A 504 17.08 4.10 30.63
N VAL A 505 16.21 4.80 29.91
CA VAL A 505 14.75 4.71 30.08
C VAL A 505 14.26 3.29 29.75
N ARG A 506 14.80 2.67 28.74
CA ARG A 506 14.43 1.31 28.31
C ARG A 506 14.90 0.25 29.30
N THR A 507 16.12 0.41 29.83
CA THR A 507 16.65 -0.46 30.88
C THR A 507 15.82 -0.29 32.16
N ALA A 508 15.48 0.94 32.53
CA ALA A 508 14.60 1.22 33.66
C ALA A 508 13.20 0.60 33.47
N ARG A 509 12.62 0.64 32.27
CA ARG A 509 11.34 -0.02 31.95
C ARG A 509 11.42 -1.55 32.02
N ARG A 510 12.55 -2.15 31.65
CA ARG A 510 12.76 -3.61 31.76
C ARG A 510 12.91 -4.06 33.22
N ILE A 511 13.36 -3.18 34.11
CA ILE A 511 13.52 -3.45 35.55
C ILE A 511 12.23 -3.15 36.32
N GLN A 512 11.29 -2.39 35.73
CA GLN A 512 9.98 -2.16 36.33
C GLN A 512 9.15 -3.46 36.36
N PRO A 513 8.51 -3.80 37.49
CA PRO A 513 7.63 -4.96 37.58
C PRO A 513 6.54 -4.92 36.50
N GLN A 514 6.19 -6.07 35.95
CA GLN A 514 5.14 -6.21 34.92
C GLN A 514 3.80 -5.54 35.29
N SER A 515 3.51 -5.41 36.58
CA SER A 515 2.34 -4.68 37.08
C SER A 515 2.33 -3.18 36.73
N ALA A 516 3.50 -2.58 36.46
CA ALA A 516 3.60 -1.19 36.02
C ALA A 516 3.50 -1.02 34.49
N GLN A 517 3.73 -2.11 33.74
CA GLN A 517 3.61 -2.12 32.27
C GLN A 517 2.15 -2.28 31.80
N ASN A 518 1.29 -2.83 32.65
CA ASN A 518 -0.15 -3.02 32.40
C ASN A 518 -1.00 -1.84 32.88
N ARG A 519 -0.44 -0.66 33.11
CA ARG A 519 -1.29 0.51 33.19
C ARG A 519 -1.94 0.68 31.82
N PRO A 520 -3.28 0.58 31.73
CA PRO A 520 -3.96 0.98 30.50
C PRO A 520 -3.46 2.37 30.17
N GLU A 521 -3.04 2.59 28.91
CA GLU A 521 -2.85 3.96 28.42
C GLU A 521 -4.07 4.75 28.90
N PRO A 522 -3.88 5.90 29.56
CA PRO A 522 -5.02 6.69 29.96
C PRO A 522 -5.89 6.84 28.72
N PRO A 523 -7.19 6.54 28.80
CA PRO A 523 -8.07 6.67 27.64
C PRO A 523 -7.80 8.04 27.06
N SER A 524 -7.48 8.08 25.77
CA SER A 524 -7.28 9.35 25.08
C SER A 524 -8.50 10.20 25.46
N PRO A 525 -8.33 11.39 26.09
CA PRO A 525 -9.47 12.16 26.57
C PRO A 525 -10.43 12.59 25.45
N MET A 526 -10.12 12.22 24.24
CA MET A 526 -10.93 12.39 23.04
C MET A 526 -10.93 11.08 22.26
N GLY A 527 -11.89 10.22 22.53
CA GLY A 527 -12.19 9.08 21.67
C GLY A 527 -12.52 9.52 20.23
N PRO A 528 -12.60 8.58 19.27
CA PRO A 528 -13.02 8.91 17.92
C PRO A 528 -14.36 9.64 17.96
N SER A 529 -14.49 10.71 17.17
CA SER A 529 -15.75 11.47 17.06
C SER A 529 -16.86 10.66 16.42
N GLN A 530 -16.52 9.51 15.88
CA GLN A 530 -17.42 8.57 15.22
C GLN A 530 -17.32 7.21 15.89
N ASP A 531 -18.44 6.56 16.01
CA ASP A 531 -18.55 5.23 16.62
C ASP A 531 -18.01 4.16 15.67
N TRP A 532 -16.67 4.18 15.48
CA TRP A 532 -15.97 3.13 14.76
C TRP A 532 -16.18 1.77 15.43
N ASP A 533 -16.20 1.74 16.75
CA ASP A 533 -16.44 0.52 17.49
C ASP A 533 -17.87 0.02 17.27
N GLY A 534 -18.84 0.90 17.10
CA GLY A 534 -20.20 0.57 16.71
C GLY A 534 -20.31 -0.13 15.36
N ALA A 535 -19.43 0.18 14.41
CA ALA A 535 -19.41 -0.50 13.12
C ALA A 535 -19.14 -2.01 13.28
N PHE A 536 -18.23 -2.38 14.19
CA PHE A 536 -17.93 -3.77 14.51
C PHE A 536 -19.04 -4.50 15.28
N ARG A 537 -19.98 -3.78 15.86
CA ARG A 537 -21.14 -4.32 16.58
C ARG A 537 -22.38 -4.45 15.70
N GLN A 538 -22.34 -4.02 14.46
CA GLN A 538 -23.44 -4.22 13.53
C GLN A 538 -23.67 -5.70 13.26
N LYS A 539 -24.93 -6.12 13.22
CA LYS A 539 -25.33 -7.52 13.04
C LYS A 539 -24.67 -8.15 11.82
N VAL A 540 -24.68 -7.47 10.68
CA VAL A 540 -24.11 -7.96 9.41
C VAL A 540 -22.59 -8.18 9.53
N VAL A 541 -21.88 -7.35 10.28
CA VAL A 541 -20.43 -7.48 10.51
C VAL A 541 -20.14 -8.65 11.45
N ILE A 542 -20.93 -8.81 12.53
CA ILE A 542 -20.81 -9.96 13.44
C ILE A 542 -21.10 -11.27 12.70
N GLU A 543 -22.14 -11.32 11.87
CA GLU A 543 -22.46 -12.49 11.06
C GLU A 543 -21.32 -12.86 10.11
N ALA A 544 -20.71 -11.88 9.44
CA ALA A 544 -19.56 -12.10 8.57
C ALA A 544 -18.32 -12.56 9.34
N LEU A 545 -18.07 -12.00 10.54
CA LEU A 545 -17.00 -12.44 11.43
C LEU A 545 -17.20 -13.91 11.82
N CYS A 546 -18.38 -14.26 12.31
CA CYS A 546 -18.70 -15.63 12.70
C CYS A 546 -18.57 -16.60 11.51
N ALA A 547 -19.07 -16.23 10.34
CA ALA A 547 -18.95 -17.05 9.14
C ALA A 547 -17.48 -17.29 8.73
N GLY A 548 -16.63 -16.25 8.83
CA GLY A 548 -15.19 -16.40 8.59
C GLY A 548 -14.49 -17.29 9.62
N ILE A 549 -14.87 -17.19 10.90
CA ILE A 549 -14.33 -18.06 11.95
C ILE A 549 -14.76 -19.51 11.74
N GLU A 550 -16.02 -19.79 11.39
CA GLU A 550 -16.48 -21.14 11.09
C GLU A 550 -15.66 -21.79 9.96
N GLU A 551 -15.29 -21.02 8.95
CA GLU A 551 -14.49 -21.50 7.83
C GLU A 551 -13.09 -21.97 8.24
N VAL A 552 -12.46 -21.32 9.23
CA VAL A 552 -11.11 -21.68 9.69
C VAL A 552 -11.11 -22.76 10.78
N LYS A 553 -12.22 -23.05 11.45
CA LYS A 553 -12.31 -24.10 12.47
C LYS A 553 -11.89 -25.47 11.96
N GLY A 554 -12.13 -25.76 10.68
CA GLY A 554 -11.71 -27.00 10.03
C GLY A 554 -10.20 -27.09 9.74
N SER A 555 -9.46 -25.99 9.86
CA SER A 555 -8.03 -25.96 9.62
C SER A 555 -7.24 -26.43 10.85
N PRO A 556 -6.24 -27.32 10.69
CA PRO A 556 -5.41 -27.79 11.80
C PRO A 556 -4.52 -26.67 12.39
N LEU A 557 -4.48 -25.51 11.76
CA LEU A 557 -3.63 -24.38 12.15
C LEU A 557 -4.22 -23.56 13.31
N PHE A 558 -5.53 -23.67 13.56
CA PHE A 558 -6.20 -22.91 14.60
C PHE A 558 -6.71 -23.82 15.72
N ASP A 559 -6.75 -23.27 16.94
CA ASP A 559 -7.35 -23.93 18.09
C ASP A 559 -8.85 -23.65 18.13
N THR A 560 -9.66 -24.63 17.80
CA THR A 560 -11.13 -24.51 17.73
C THR A 560 -11.73 -24.05 19.04
N HIS A 561 -11.25 -24.56 20.19
CA HIS A 561 -11.78 -24.18 21.49
C HIS A 561 -11.40 -22.73 21.86
N ALA A 562 -10.17 -22.33 21.55
CA ALA A 562 -9.73 -20.94 21.74
C ALA A 562 -10.53 -19.97 20.84
N LEU A 563 -10.80 -20.33 19.59
CA LEU A 563 -11.65 -19.54 18.70
C LEU A 563 -13.06 -19.37 19.26
N GLU A 564 -13.71 -20.46 19.65
CA GLU A 564 -15.08 -20.44 20.17
C GLU A 564 -15.18 -19.61 21.46
N SER A 565 -14.29 -19.84 22.42
CA SER A 565 -14.27 -19.08 23.66
C SER A 565 -14.03 -17.60 23.44
N THR A 566 -13.19 -17.24 22.47
CA THR A 566 -12.90 -15.86 22.15
C THR A 566 -14.06 -15.18 21.42
N VAL A 567 -14.77 -15.89 20.53
CA VAL A 567 -16.02 -15.39 19.92
C VAL A 567 -17.07 -15.12 20.98
N VAL A 568 -17.25 -16.03 21.93
CA VAL A 568 -18.20 -15.83 23.05
C VAL A 568 -17.81 -14.61 23.89
N ALA A 569 -16.53 -14.44 24.20
CA ALA A 569 -16.04 -13.26 24.93
C ALA A 569 -16.36 -11.96 24.17
N TYR A 570 -16.11 -11.93 22.86
CA TYR A 570 -16.43 -10.78 22.01
C TYR A 570 -17.94 -10.49 21.99
N LEU A 571 -18.78 -11.50 21.79
CA LEU A 571 -20.23 -11.32 21.79
C LEU A 571 -20.77 -10.81 23.13
N ASN A 572 -20.11 -11.17 24.24
CA ASN A 572 -20.40 -10.69 25.59
C ASN A 572 -19.80 -9.30 25.92
N GLY A 573 -19.17 -8.64 24.96
CA GLY A 573 -18.71 -7.25 25.10
C GLY A 573 -17.21 -7.07 25.31
N ASP A 574 -16.38 -8.12 25.25
CA ASP A 574 -14.91 -7.97 25.29
C ASP A 574 -14.35 -7.51 23.94
N ASP A 575 -14.28 -6.18 23.75
CA ASP A 575 -13.70 -5.60 22.52
C ASP A 575 -12.18 -5.78 22.44
N SER A 576 -11.53 -6.19 23.50
CA SER A 576 -10.07 -6.39 23.51
C SER A 576 -9.59 -7.51 22.58
N VAL A 577 -10.48 -8.44 22.21
CA VAL A 577 -10.19 -9.58 21.32
C VAL A 577 -10.61 -9.33 19.87
N ARG A 578 -11.33 -8.25 19.61
CA ARG A 578 -11.93 -7.91 18.32
C ARG A 578 -10.95 -8.00 17.15
N ASP A 579 -9.83 -7.29 17.25
CA ASP A 579 -8.86 -7.18 16.15
C ASP A 579 -8.21 -8.53 15.82
N ALA A 580 -8.03 -9.41 16.81
CA ALA A 580 -7.52 -10.75 16.61
C ALA A 580 -8.53 -11.65 15.91
N LEU A 581 -9.78 -11.64 16.36
CA LEU A 581 -10.86 -12.39 15.73
C LEU A 581 -11.08 -11.94 14.29
N TRP A 582 -11.07 -10.63 14.07
CA TRP A 582 -11.29 -10.08 12.74
C TRP A 582 -10.17 -10.46 11.76
N ALA A 583 -8.91 -10.46 12.22
CA ALA A 583 -7.78 -10.90 11.41
C ALA A 583 -7.89 -12.38 10.98
N VAL A 584 -8.37 -13.23 11.88
CA VAL A 584 -8.62 -14.66 11.58
C VAL A 584 -9.86 -14.83 10.68
N ALA A 585 -10.93 -14.08 10.95
CA ALA A 585 -12.16 -14.16 10.16
C ALA A 585 -11.93 -13.75 8.68
N ILE A 586 -11.08 -12.76 8.42
CA ILE A 586 -10.70 -12.38 7.05
C ILE A 586 -10.01 -13.54 6.34
N SER A 587 -9.15 -14.29 7.02
CA SER A 587 -8.51 -15.48 6.45
C SER A 587 -9.55 -16.53 6.03
N GLY A 588 -10.60 -16.72 6.83
CA GLY A 588 -11.69 -17.64 6.49
C GLY A 588 -12.57 -17.14 5.34
N GLN A 589 -12.92 -15.86 5.34
CA GLN A 589 -13.68 -15.27 4.22
C GLN A 589 -12.92 -15.40 2.90
N TRP A 590 -11.62 -15.16 2.94
CA TRP A 590 -10.74 -15.34 1.79
C TRP A 590 -10.65 -16.80 1.34
N HIS A 591 -10.49 -17.73 2.28
CA HIS A 591 -10.48 -19.15 2.00
C HIS A 591 -11.77 -19.58 1.27
N ARG A 592 -12.94 -19.19 1.78
CA ARG A 592 -14.22 -19.45 1.13
C ARG A 592 -14.28 -18.88 -0.29
N PHE A 593 -13.82 -17.64 -0.48
CA PHE A 593 -13.78 -17.00 -1.79
C PHE A 593 -12.89 -17.78 -2.77
N VAL A 594 -11.72 -18.23 -2.33
CA VAL A 594 -10.79 -19.02 -3.15
C VAL A 594 -11.41 -20.36 -3.51
N GLN A 595 -12.01 -21.08 -2.56
CA GLN A 595 -12.64 -22.38 -2.80
C GLN A 595 -13.84 -22.30 -3.77
N SER A 596 -14.63 -21.25 -3.70
CA SER A 596 -15.75 -21.02 -4.61
C SER A 596 -15.33 -20.40 -5.95
N ALA A 597 -14.06 -20.03 -6.13
CA ALA A 597 -13.59 -19.19 -7.22
C ALA A 597 -14.44 -17.89 -7.37
N GLY A 598 -14.97 -17.40 -6.25
CA GLY A 598 -15.81 -16.21 -6.19
C GLY A 598 -17.12 -16.28 -7.00
N THR A 599 -17.58 -17.48 -7.38
CA THR A 599 -18.71 -17.65 -8.32
C THR A 599 -19.99 -16.96 -7.86
N ASP A 600 -20.25 -16.95 -6.57
CA ASP A 600 -21.47 -16.40 -5.99
C ASP A 600 -21.27 -15.02 -5.34
N HIS A 601 -20.08 -14.43 -5.47
CA HIS A 601 -19.78 -13.16 -4.83
C HIS A 601 -20.29 -11.98 -5.67
N PRO A 602 -21.08 -11.04 -5.09
CA PRO A 602 -21.72 -9.96 -5.85
C PRO A 602 -20.72 -8.99 -6.51
N ALA A 603 -19.49 -8.90 -6.01
CA ALA A 603 -18.43 -8.08 -6.62
C ALA A 603 -17.80 -8.75 -7.87
N VAL A 604 -18.09 -10.01 -8.17
CA VAL A 604 -17.56 -10.72 -9.34
C VAL A 604 -18.49 -10.49 -10.54
N ARG A 605 -18.01 -9.75 -11.52
CA ARG A 605 -18.74 -9.46 -12.76
C ARG A 605 -18.22 -10.35 -13.89
N THR A 606 -19.14 -11.08 -14.51
CA THR A 606 -18.85 -11.83 -15.73
C THR A 606 -18.89 -10.89 -16.92
N VAL A 607 -17.84 -10.92 -17.74
CA VAL A 607 -17.79 -10.16 -19.00
C VAL A 607 -18.60 -10.91 -20.04
N ALA A 608 -19.71 -10.32 -20.50
CA ALA A 608 -20.63 -10.96 -21.43
C ALA A 608 -19.99 -11.17 -22.80
N GLY A 609 -20.38 -12.22 -23.50
CA GLY A 609 -19.87 -12.51 -24.85
C GLY A 609 -20.19 -11.44 -25.88
N SER A 610 -21.28 -10.66 -25.67
CA SER A 610 -21.62 -9.48 -26.49
C SER A 610 -20.64 -8.32 -26.36
N ASP A 611 -19.84 -8.30 -25.29
CA ASP A 611 -18.82 -7.27 -25.06
C ASP A 611 -17.51 -7.59 -25.79
N TRP A 612 -17.43 -8.75 -26.45
CA TRP A 612 -16.28 -9.15 -27.24
C TRP A 612 -16.38 -8.56 -28.65
N VAL A 613 -15.42 -7.71 -28.99
CA VAL A 613 -15.25 -7.21 -30.35
C VAL A 613 -14.10 -7.98 -30.99
N ASP A 614 -14.42 -8.90 -31.89
CA ASP A 614 -13.42 -9.55 -32.75
C ASP A 614 -13.04 -8.55 -33.87
N ARG A 615 -11.80 -8.10 -33.89
CA ARG A 615 -11.37 -7.02 -34.74
C ARG A 615 -10.67 -7.50 -36.03
N GLY A 616 -11.38 -8.32 -36.78
CA GLY A 616 -11.08 -8.43 -38.21
C GLY A 616 -11.59 -7.25 -39.04
N GLU A 617 -12.44 -6.34 -38.48
CA GLU A 617 -13.26 -5.40 -39.25
C GLU A 617 -13.08 -3.90 -38.91
N LEU A 618 -12.02 -3.47 -38.26
CA LEU A 618 -11.78 -2.04 -38.05
C LEU A 618 -11.02 -1.40 -39.21
N GLU A 619 -11.60 -0.33 -39.76
CA GLU A 619 -10.92 0.49 -40.76
C GLU A 619 -9.56 1.00 -40.23
N PRO A 620 -8.49 0.95 -41.06
CA PRO A 620 -7.19 1.48 -40.69
C PRO A 620 -7.26 2.99 -40.48
N GLY A 621 -7.11 3.45 -39.26
CA GLY A 621 -7.04 4.87 -38.94
C GLY A 621 -7.93 5.39 -37.83
N SER A 622 -8.81 4.59 -37.26
CA SER A 622 -9.62 5.03 -36.12
C SER A 622 -8.79 5.03 -34.81
N LEU A 623 -8.20 6.18 -34.49
CA LEU A 623 -7.53 6.47 -33.22
C LEU A 623 -8.58 6.81 -32.16
N LEU A 624 -8.89 5.89 -31.29
CA LEU A 624 -9.63 6.22 -30.06
C LEU A 624 -8.62 6.76 -29.02
N ARG A 625 -8.33 8.04 -29.13
CA ARG A 625 -7.62 8.78 -28.10
C ARG A 625 -8.63 9.19 -27.05
N ILE A 626 -8.79 8.39 -25.98
CA ILE A 626 -9.58 8.82 -24.84
C ILE A 626 -8.64 9.54 -23.87
N ARG A 627 -8.29 10.77 -24.24
CA ARG A 627 -7.75 11.76 -23.33
C ARG A 627 -8.95 12.67 -22.99
N GLN A 628 -9.53 12.49 -21.83
CA GLN A 628 -10.41 13.53 -21.28
C GLN A 628 -9.48 14.56 -20.61
N HIS A 629 -9.55 15.79 -21.11
CA HIS A 629 -8.88 16.96 -20.55
C HIS A 629 -9.53 17.38 -19.23
#